data_7dac6eefec4f69d906beab46a8c88954
#
_entry.id   7dac6eefec4f69d906beab46a8c88954
#
_cell.length_a   1.000
_cell.length_b   1.000
_cell.length_c   1.000
_cell.angle_alpha   90.00
_cell.angle_beta   90.00
_cell.angle_gamma   90.00
#
_symmetry.space_group_name_H-M   'P 1'
#
loop_
_entity.id
_entity.type
_entity.pdbx_description
1 polymer ?
#
loop_
_entity_poly.entity_id
_entity_poly.type
_entity_poly.pdbx_seq_one_letter_code
_entity_poly.pdbx_strand_id
1 'polypeptide(L)'
;MFFLFLFVFPQFTKDYASFLDNTIAILPKIVYDINGRLFTRGIFMKKTVQDILNMIRENGIQMVDFKMVDINGQYRHVTIPAGNFSEDTMKSGIGFDASNYGYAVVEKSDMVFIPDPDTALIDPFCSIPTLTMTGNAMIIDSPENRPLPQYPRNIVLAAEQYMKDCGIADTMLILPEFEFYLFDNVGWEVAPNSISAQVDARQSYWNSAVAGDGVVVQKQKNYHIAKPFDVAYECRSEMCMHMANAGIEINYHHPEVAASGQFEIEPQLGKMSEMADATMMIKYIIHNTALKYGKSATFMPKPIYGEAGSGMHVHMLLLKDGQPVFSDDDGYAHLSREAHYFMGGLLKHVHSLCALTNPSTNSFKRLVPGFEAPVTVGYATSNRSAVIRIPAYAKAPNKRRFELRNPDATCNPYFCYAAILMAGLDGIKNKIDPHENGWGPYDCNLYHLPEEEKAKLQGLPTSLDEALNALEADHEYLTAGGVFPEELIKNFIKTKRDECRRMAAIPHPAEFEQYYNL
;
A
#
# COMPACT_ATOMS: atom_id res chain seq x y z
N MET A 1 -4.56 0.77 -44.65
CA MET A 1 -4.98 1.79 -45.62
C MET A 1 -4.81 3.22 -45.05
N PHE A 2 -3.91 3.44 -44.11
CA PHE A 2 -3.62 4.75 -43.49
C PHE A 2 -2.15 5.20 -43.65
N PHE A 3 -1.32 4.42 -44.32
CA PHE A 3 0.12 4.72 -44.52
C PHE A 3 0.49 5.30 -45.90
N LEU A 4 -0.49 5.59 -46.74
CA LEU A 4 -0.19 6.05 -48.12
C LEU A 4 -0.48 7.54 -48.38
N PHE A 5 -0.88 8.34 -47.36
CA PHE A 5 -1.20 9.76 -47.56
C PHE A 5 -0.14 10.76 -47.07
N LEU A 6 0.98 10.30 -46.54
CA LEU A 6 2.02 11.19 -45.94
C LEU A 6 3.12 11.64 -46.87
N PHE A 7 3.08 11.32 -48.17
CA PHE A 7 4.17 11.65 -49.12
C PHE A 7 3.80 12.65 -50.23
N VAL A 8 2.65 13.28 -50.25
CA VAL A 8 2.24 14.10 -51.41
C VAL A 8 2.14 15.61 -51.16
N PHE A 9 2.06 16.12 -49.90
CA PHE A 9 1.98 17.58 -49.67
C PHE A 9 2.75 18.07 -48.44
N PRO A 10 3.94 18.68 -48.64
CA PRO A 10 4.76 19.19 -47.53
C PRO A 10 4.26 20.49 -46.86
N GLN A 11 3.19 21.10 -47.31
CA GLN A 11 2.75 22.42 -46.85
C GLN A 11 1.66 22.45 -45.79
N PHE A 12 1.14 21.28 -45.37
CA PHE A 12 0.07 21.19 -44.38
C PHE A 12 0.50 20.69 -42.98
N THR A 13 1.81 20.63 -42.70
CA THR A 13 2.33 19.93 -41.52
C THR A 13 2.31 20.72 -40.21
N LYS A 14 2.19 22.06 -40.25
CA LYS A 14 2.20 22.85 -39.01
C LYS A 14 0.82 22.98 -38.32
N ASP A 15 -0.23 23.11 -39.11
CA ASP A 15 -1.58 23.24 -38.53
C ASP A 15 -2.21 21.90 -38.11
N TYR A 16 -1.76 20.79 -38.73
CA TYR A 16 -2.21 19.44 -38.37
C TYR A 16 -1.57 18.92 -37.09
N ALA A 17 -0.34 19.31 -36.77
CA ALA A 17 0.30 18.91 -35.51
C ALA A 17 -0.39 19.54 -34.28
N SER A 18 -0.77 20.82 -34.36
CA SER A 18 -1.51 21.47 -33.25
C SER A 18 -2.95 20.99 -33.13
N PHE A 19 -3.55 20.57 -34.26
CA PHE A 19 -4.90 19.95 -34.24
C PHE A 19 -4.87 18.51 -33.70
N LEU A 20 -3.84 17.73 -33.99
CA LEU A 20 -3.64 16.39 -33.44
C LEU A 20 -3.31 16.42 -31.95
N ASP A 21 -2.47 17.34 -31.49
CA ASP A 21 -2.15 17.48 -30.06
C ASP A 21 -3.38 17.87 -29.23
N ASN A 22 -4.24 18.76 -29.75
CA ASN A 22 -5.49 19.11 -29.08
C ASN A 22 -6.60 18.06 -29.23
N THR A 23 -6.58 17.22 -30.26
CA THR A 23 -7.58 16.18 -30.49
C THR A 23 -7.21 14.88 -29.78
N ILE A 24 -5.92 14.58 -29.61
CA ILE A 24 -5.42 13.41 -28.86
C ILE A 24 -5.65 13.60 -27.35
N ALA A 25 -5.67 14.84 -26.85
CA ALA A 25 -6.01 15.14 -25.46
C ALA A 25 -7.49 14.92 -25.10
N ILE A 26 -8.36 14.79 -26.10
CA ILE A 26 -9.84 14.65 -25.92
C ILE A 26 -10.34 13.24 -26.27
N LEU A 27 -9.52 12.42 -26.97
CA LEU A 27 -9.92 11.04 -27.26
C LEU A 27 -9.70 10.18 -26.02
N PRO A 28 -10.74 9.48 -25.50
CA PRO A 28 -10.55 8.51 -24.43
C PRO A 28 -9.53 7.45 -24.89
N LYS A 29 -8.53 7.16 -24.07
CA LYS A 29 -7.60 6.04 -24.33
C LYS A 29 -8.43 4.76 -24.42
N ILE A 30 -8.47 4.17 -25.60
CA ILE A 30 -9.21 2.93 -25.85
C ILE A 30 -8.39 1.79 -25.25
N VAL A 31 -8.93 1.13 -24.24
CA VAL A 31 -8.36 -0.08 -23.63
C VAL A 31 -9.30 -1.24 -23.95
N TYR A 32 -8.77 -2.39 -24.32
CA TYR A 32 -9.53 -3.62 -24.53
C TYR A 32 -9.39 -4.52 -23.30
N ASP A 33 -10.47 -5.18 -22.89
CA ASP A 33 -10.41 -6.25 -21.90
C ASP A 33 -9.76 -7.52 -22.47
N ILE A 34 -9.50 -8.51 -21.61
CA ILE A 34 -8.94 -9.81 -22.00
C ILE A 34 -9.81 -10.60 -23.00
N ASN A 35 -11.07 -10.18 -23.20
CA ASN A 35 -12.01 -10.76 -24.18
C ASN A 35 -12.16 -9.87 -25.43
N GLY A 36 -11.31 -8.83 -25.59
CA GLY A 36 -11.33 -7.93 -26.75
C GLY A 36 -12.48 -6.92 -26.77
N ARG A 37 -13.15 -6.68 -25.63
CA ARG A 37 -14.20 -5.66 -25.54
C ARG A 37 -13.61 -4.28 -25.40
N LEU A 38 -14.20 -3.33 -26.11
CA LEU A 38 -13.80 -1.92 -26.11
C LEU A 38 -14.10 -1.29 -24.74
N PHE A 39 -13.05 -0.92 -24.00
CA PHE A 39 -13.17 -0.08 -22.82
C PHE A 39 -12.94 1.38 -23.23
N THR A 40 -13.99 2.18 -23.28
CA THR A 40 -13.83 3.63 -23.32
C THR A 40 -13.52 4.11 -21.92
N ARG A 41 -12.32 4.66 -21.69
CA ARG A 41 -12.01 5.41 -20.46
C ARG A 41 -12.97 6.59 -20.37
N GLY A 42 -14.07 6.41 -19.64
CA GLY A 42 -14.86 7.54 -19.16
C GLY A 42 -13.96 8.35 -18.20
N ILE A 43 -13.88 9.66 -18.40
CA ILE A 43 -13.62 10.61 -17.30
C ILE A 43 -14.41 10.06 -16.11
N PHE A 44 -13.78 9.86 -14.94
CA PHE A 44 -14.44 9.34 -13.74
C PHE A 44 -15.69 10.15 -13.43
N MET A 45 -16.80 9.82 -14.07
CA MET A 45 -18.10 10.28 -13.61
C MET A 45 -18.44 9.48 -12.36
N LYS A 46 -18.70 10.18 -11.27
CA LYS A 46 -19.22 9.55 -10.06
C LYS A 46 -20.37 8.66 -10.43
N LYS A 47 -20.28 7.38 -10.05
CA LYS A 47 -21.35 6.43 -10.30
C LYS A 47 -22.55 6.77 -9.42
N THR A 48 -23.72 6.79 -10.03
CA THR A 48 -24.99 6.93 -9.33
C THR A 48 -25.53 5.55 -8.94
N VAL A 49 -26.52 5.50 -8.05
CA VAL A 49 -27.24 4.26 -7.73
C VAL A 49 -27.83 3.64 -9.00
N GLN A 50 -28.32 4.47 -9.94
CA GLN A 50 -28.86 3.99 -11.20
C GLN A 50 -27.79 3.33 -12.08
N ASP A 51 -26.56 3.83 -12.05
CA ASP A 51 -25.45 3.20 -12.77
C ASP A 51 -25.16 1.81 -12.21
N ILE A 52 -25.19 1.63 -10.87
CA ILE A 52 -25.04 0.32 -10.23
C ILE A 52 -26.16 -0.64 -10.65
N LEU A 53 -27.42 -0.18 -10.63
CA LEU A 53 -28.55 -1.01 -11.08
C LEU A 53 -28.46 -1.38 -12.56
N ASN A 54 -27.93 -0.48 -13.40
CA ASN A 54 -27.63 -0.76 -14.80
C ASN A 54 -26.51 -1.80 -14.94
N MET A 55 -25.38 -1.64 -14.20
CA MET A 55 -24.28 -2.62 -14.19
C MET A 55 -24.77 -4.02 -13.82
N ILE A 56 -25.62 -4.13 -12.80
CA ILE A 56 -26.21 -5.42 -12.36
C ILE A 56 -26.98 -6.05 -13.52
N ARG A 57 -27.85 -5.30 -14.17
CA ARG A 57 -28.73 -5.79 -15.22
C ARG A 57 -27.96 -6.15 -16.50
N GLU A 58 -27.11 -5.23 -16.98
CA GLU A 58 -26.40 -5.36 -18.26
C GLU A 58 -25.34 -6.46 -18.25
N ASN A 59 -24.74 -6.73 -17.09
CA ASN A 59 -23.71 -7.76 -16.94
C ASN A 59 -24.24 -9.08 -16.33
N GLY A 60 -25.55 -9.21 -16.14
CA GLY A 60 -26.15 -10.43 -15.60
C GLY A 60 -25.67 -10.79 -14.21
N ILE A 61 -25.38 -9.78 -13.39
CA ILE A 61 -24.88 -9.96 -12.01
C ILE A 61 -25.90 -10.74 -11.19
N GLN A 62 -25.45 -11.76 -10.49
CA GLN A 62 -26.27 -12.62 -9.64
C GLN A 62 -26.05 -12.36 -8.15
N MET A 63 -24.85 -11.87 -7.76
CA MET A 63 -24.48 -11.57 -6.39
C MET A 63 -23.94 -10.15 -6.27
N VAL A 64 -24.22 -9.48 -5.17
CA VAL A 64 -23.61 -8.20 -4.80
C VAL A 64 -22.85 -8.41 -3.49
N ASP A 65 -21.55 -8.12 -3.52
CA ASP A 65 -20.61 -8.39 -2.44
C ASP A 65 -20.09 -7.09 -1.85
N PHE A 66 -20.21 -6.92 -0.55
CA PHE A 66 -19.79 -5.74 0.20
C PHE A 66 -18.51 -6.05 0.95
N LYS A 67 -17.39 -5.46 0.51
CA LYS A 67 -16.08 -5.66 1.12
C LYS A 67 -15.82 -4.61 2.19
N MET A 68 -15.72 -5.06 3.42
CA MET A 68 -15.36 -4.26 4.60
C MET A 68 -13.92 -4.56 5.00
N VAL A 69 -13.32 -3.69 5.81
CA VAL A 69 -11.94 -3.85 6.27
C VAL A 69 -11.91 -3.96 7.79
N ASP A 70 -11.23 -4.97 8.33
CA ASP A 70 -11.03 -5.09 9.77
C ASP A 70 -9.84 -4.23 10.27
N ILE A 71 -9.63 -4.21 11.59
CA ILE A 71 -8.56 -3.42 12.22
C ILE A 71 -7.15 -3.80 11.73
N ASN A 72 -6.96 -5.03 11.28
CA ASN A 72 -5.69 -5.53 10.76
C ASN A 72 -5.48 -5.26 9.26
N GLY A 73 -6.43 -4.63 8.58
CA GLY A 73 -6.34 -4.39 7.14
C GLY A 73 -6.65 -5.64 6.30
N GLN A 74 -7.52 -6.52 6.79
CA GLN A 74 -8.01 -7.66 6.03
C GLN A 74 -9.43 -7.40 5.53
N TYR A 75 -9.74 -7.86 4.30
CA TYR A 75 -11.09 -7.85 3.82
C TYR A 75 -11.97 -8.84 4.60
N ARG A 76 -13.13 -8.34 5.00
CA ARG A 76 -14.31 -9.09 5.44
C ARG A 76 -15.42 -8.77 4.48
N HIS A 77 -16.39 -9.66 4.29
CA HIS A 77 -17.45 -9.38 3.34
C HIS A 77 -18.80 -9.96 3.76
N VAL A 78 -19.84 -9.35 3.18
CA VAL A 78 -21.21 -9.85 3.18
C VAL A 78 -21.74 -9.81 1.76
N THR A 79 -22.34 -10.90 1.32
CA THR A 79 -22.87 -11.03 -0.04
C THR A 79 -24.39 -11.23 -0.01
N ILE A 80 -25.10 -10.53 -0.89
CA ILE A 80 -26.53 -10.70 -1.09
C ILE A 80 -26.85 -11.12 -2.53
N PRO A 81 -27.93 -11.88 -2.79
CA PRO A 81 -28.46 -12.07 -4.13
C PRO A 81 -28.77 -10.71 -4.79
N ALA A 82 -28.42 -10.55 -6.06
CA ALA A 82 -28.65 -9.29 -6.79
C ALA A 82 -30.13 -8.88 -6.82
N GLY A 83 -31.06 -9.84 -6.77
CA GLY A 83 -32.49 -9.56 -6.68
C GLY A 83 -32.94 -8.88 -5.37
N ASN A 84 -32.10 -8.91 -4.33
CA ASN A 84 -32.34 -8.22 -3.05
C ASN A 84 -31.65 -6.85 -2.99
N PHE A 85 -30.86 -6.49 -4.01
CA PHE A 85 -30.20 -5.19 -4.09
C PHE A 85 -31.13 -4.12 -4.66
N SER A 86 -31.21 -2.98 -4.01
CA SER A 86 -32.11 -1.87 -4.39
C SER A 86 -31.50 -0.51 -4.07
N GLU A 87 -32.18 0.56 -4.42
CA GLU A 87 -31.82 1.92 -3.98
C GLU A 87 -31.80 2.04 -2.45
N ASP A 88 -32.68 1.31 -1.75
CA ASP A 88 -32.73 1.31 -0.30
C ASP A 88 -31.46 0.65 0.28
N THR A 89 -30.95 -0.41 -0.33
CA THR A 89 -29.67 -1.01 0.05
C THR A 89 -28.52 0.01 -0.01
N MET A 90 -28.52 0.90 -1.01
CA MET A 90 -27.49 1.96 -1.12
C MET A 90 -27.68 3.08 -0.10
N LYS A 91 -28.90 3.35 0.35
CA LYS A 91 -29.20 4.44 1.30
C LYS A 91 -29.13 3.97 2.76
N SER A 92 -29.79 2.86 3.03
CA SER A 92 -29.94 2.32 4.38
C SER A 92 -28.79 1.38 4.78
N GLY A 93 -28.07 0.87 3.78
CA GLY A 93 -26.90 0.01 3.97
C GLY A 93 -27.25 -1.41 4.40
N ILE A 94 -26.25 -2.13 4.92
CA ILE A 94 -26.35 -3.50 5.39
C ILE A 94 -25.86 -3.57 6.83
N GLY A 95 -26.70 -4.14 7.70
CA GLY A 95 -26.35 -4.38 9.11
C GLY A 95 -25.25 -5.42 9.24
N PHE A 96 -24.31 -5.20 10.17
CA PHE A 96 -23.26 -6.15 10.51
C PHE A 96 -22.80 -5.99 11.96
N ASP A 97 -22.20 -7.06 12.51
CA ASP A 97 -21.59 -7.08 13.84
C ASP A 97 -20.11 -6.63 13.77
N ALA A 98 -19.85 -5.41 14.21
CA ALA A 98 -18.52 -4.80 14.20
C ALA A 98 -17.56 -5.35 15.27
N SER A 99 -18.02 -6.16 16.24
CA SER A 99 -17.15 -6.73 17.28
C SER A 99 -16.14 -7.72 16.69
N ASN A 100 -16.53 -8.44 15.64
CA ASN A 100 -15.66 -9.36 14.91
C ASN A 100 -14.61 -8.68 14.02
N TYR A 101 -14.69 -7.35 13.88
CA TYR A 101 -13.76 -6.55 13.08
C TYR A 101 -12.72 -5.82 13.95
N GLY A 102 -12.86 -5.86 15.27
CA GLY A 102 -11.90 -5.33 16.23
C GLY A 102 -12.08 -3.86 16.61
N TYR A 103 -13.18 -3.18 16.19
CA TYR A 103 -13.42 -1.77 16.54
C TYR A 103 -14.64 -1.50 17.40
N ALA A 104 -15.38 -2.52 17.78
CA ALA A 104 -16.52 -2.38 18.69
C ALA A 104 -16.48 -3.46 19.77
N VAL A 105 -17.08 -3.16 20.92
CA VAL A 105 -17.38 -4.16 21.96
C VAL A 105 -18.71 -4.85 21.64
N VAL A 106 -18.89 -6.08 22.09
CA VAL A 106 -20.07 -6.91 21.77
C VAL A 106 -21.40 -6.21 22.13
N GLU A 107 -21.41 -5.46 23.23
CA GLU A 107 -22.62 -4.77 23.73
C GLU A 107 -23.04 -3.56 22.88
N LYS A 108 -22.20 -3.11 21.93
CA LYS A 108 -22.43 -1.96 21.04
C LYS A 108 -21.88 -2.24 19.65
N SER A 109 -22.15 -3.43 19.12
CA SER A 109 -21.52 -3.90 17.87
C SER A 109 -22.41 -3.79 16.65
N ASP A 110 -23.71 -3.53 16.79
CA ASP A 110 -24.61 -3.35 15.65
C ASP A 110 -24.29 -2.07 14.91
N MET A 111 -23.80 -2.22 13.68
CA MET A 111 -23.42 -1.14 12.77
C MET A 111 -24.06 -1.33 11.42
N VAL A 112 -24.04 -0.28 10.62
CA VAL A 112 -24.49 -0.31 9.23
C VAL A 112 -23.32 0.01 8.29
N PHE A 113 -23.19 -0.76 7.24
CA PHE A 113 -22.26 -0.51 6.16
C PHE A 113 -22.98 0.15 4.98
N ILE A 114 -22.59 1.36 4.62
CA ILE A 114 -23.11 2.11 3.47
C ILE A 114 -22.14 1.94 2.30
N PRO A 115 -22.55 1.24 1.22
CA PRO A 115 -21.68 1.04 0.06
C PRO A 115 -21.40 2.36 -0.67
N ASP A 116 -20.18 2.46 -1.22
CA ASP A 116 -19.77 3.59 -2.06
C ASP A 116 -19.87 3.18 -3.54
N PRO A 117 -20.77 3.76 -4.33
CA PRO A 117 -20.97 3.37 -5.73
C PRO A 117 -19.74 3.59 -6.61
N ASP A 118 -18.87 4.57 -6.26
CA ASP A 118 -17.66 4.85 -7.04
C ASP A 118 -16.68 3.69 -7.01
N THR A 119 -16.75 2.82 -5.97
CA THR A 119 -15.89 1.64 -5.79
C THR A 119 -16.40 0.38 -6.49
N ALA A 120 -17.57 0.43 -7.13
CA ALA A 120 -18.19 -0.74 -7.76
C ALA A 120 -17.35 -1.34 -8.88
N LEU A 121 -17.10 -2.64 -8.78
CA LEU A 121 -16.29 -3.45 -9.71
C LEU A 121 -16.95 -4.81 -9.93
N ILE A 122 -16.94 -5.31 -11.17
CA ILE A 122 -17.28 -6.71 -11.44
C ILE A 122 -16.08 -7.57 -11.05
N ASP A 123 -16.27 -8.46 -10.08
CA ASP A 123 -15.19 -9.28 -9.52
C ASP A 123 -14.74 -10.35 -10.55
N PRO A 124 -13.49 -10.29 -11.04
CA PRO A 124 -13.02 -11.21 -12.09
C PRO A 124 -12.69 -12.62 -11.56
N PHE A 125 -12.72 -12.82 -10.24
CA PHE A 125 -12.33 -14.09 -9.61
C PHE A 125 -13.53 -14.93 -9.16
N CYS A 126 -14.74 -14.40 -9.28
CA CYS A 126 -15.96 -15.11 -8.96
C CYS A 126 -16.52 -15.85 -10.20
N SER A 127 -16.76 -17.15 -10.08
CA SER A 127 -17.41 -17.95 -11.14
C SER A 127 -18.88 -17.57 -11.36
N ILE A 128 -19.57 -17.16 -10.29
CA ILE A 128 -20.89 -16.56 -10.36
C ILE A 128 -20.70 -15.05 -10.57
N PRO A 129 -21.32 -14.42 -11.60
CA PRO A 129 -21.18 -13.00 -11.85
C PRO A 129 -21.51 -12.17 -10.60
N THR A 130 -20.50 -11.53 -10.04
CA THR A 130 -20.55 -10.81 -8.78
C THR A 130 -20.11 -9.36 -8.97
N LEU A 131 -20.90 -8.41 -8.48
CA LEU A 131 -20.51 -7.01 -8.33
C LEU A 131 -20.00 -6.80 -6.91
N THR A 132 -18.79 -6.25 -6.76
CA THR A 132 -18.23 -5.93 -5.45
C THR A 132 -18.14 -4.43 -5.23
N MET A 133 -18.36 -3.99 -4.00
CA MET A 133 -18.21 -2.59 -3.57
C MET A 133 -17.58 -2.53 -2.18
N THR A 134 -16.77 -1.50 -1.92
CA THR A 134 -16.43 -1.09 -0.56
C THR A 134 -17.29 0.10 -0.13
N GLY A 135 -17.09 0.63 1.07
CA GLY A 135 -17.90 1.72 1.61
C GLY A 135 -17.51 2.09 3.03
N ASN A 136 -18.45 2.72 3.75
CA ASN A 136 -18.22 3.29 5.07
C ASN A 136 -19.08 2.61 6.13
N ALA A 137 -18.50 2.34 7.29
CA ALA A 137 -19.25 1.88 8.45
C ALA A 137 -19.83 3.07 9.21
N MET A 138 -21.09 2.92 9.63
CA MET A 138 -21.85 3.95 10.34
C MET A 138 -22.37 3.38 11.67
N ILE A 139 -22.38 4.21 12.68
CA ILE A 139 -23.11 3.96 13.93
C ILE A 139 -24.58 4.24 13.67
N ILE A 140 -25.44 3.32 14.12
CA ILE A 140 -26.88 3.51 14.09
C ILE A 140 -27.24 4.51 15.20
N ASP A 141 -27.68 5.69 14.82
CA ASP A 141 -28.04 6.74 15.75
C ASP A 141 -29.37 7.40 15.32
N SER A 142 -30.08 8.05 16.22
CA SER A 142 -31.35 8.72 15.92
C SER A 142 -31.16 10.24 16.05
N PRO A 143 -31.59 11.03 15.06
CA PRO A 143 -32.39 10.68 13.86
C PRO A 143 -31.55 10.23 12.65
N GLU A 144 -30.24 10.39 12.65
CA GLU A 144 -29.37 10.11 11.51
C GLU A 144 -28.17 9.27 11.91
N ASN A 145 -27.75 8.35 11.04
CA ASN A 145 -26.52 7.58 11.21
C ASN A 145 -25.30 8.51 11.09
N ARG A 146 -24.26 8.22 11.89
CA ARG A 146 -22.99 8.96 11.84
C ARG A 146 -21.82 8.03 11.55
N PRO A 147 -20.73 8.52 10.89
CA PRO A 147 -19.57 7.70 10.62
C PRO A 147 -19.02 7.04 11.89
N LEU A 148 -18.69 5.73 11.81
CA LEU A 148 -17.98 5.01 12.87
C LEU A 148 -16.52 5.52 12.91
N PRO A 149 -16.09 6.24 13.97
CA PRO A 149 -14.78 6.91 13.96
C PRO A 149 -13.60 5.92 13.92
N GLN A 150 -13.79 4.68 14.38
CA GLN A 150 -12.77 3.64 14.41
C GLN A 150 -12.64 2.89 13.07
N TYR A 151 -13.59 3.06 12.14
CA TYR A 151 -13.56 2.35 10.88
C TYR A 151 -12.41 2.85 9.99
N PRO A 152 -11.55 1.95 9.46
CA PRO A 152 -10.31 2.37 8.78
C PRO A 152 -10.52 3.37 7.66
N ARG A 153 -11.51 3.15 6.76
CA ARG A 153 -11.79 4.06 5.65
C ARG A 153 -12.29 5.43 6.12
N ASN A 154 -13.06 5.48 7.22
CA ASN A 154 -13.51 6.74 7.80
C ASN A 154 -12.35 7.56 8.37
N ILE A 155 -11.30 6.91 8.90
CA ILE A 155 -10.10 7.58 9.43
C ILE A 155 -9.31 8.26 8.30
N VAL A 156 -9.10 7.61 7.17
CA VAL A 156 -8.38 8.24 6.05
C VAL A 156 -9.14 9.45 5.51
N LEU A 157 -10.47 9.34 5.43
CA LEU A 157 -11.33 10.47 5.02
C LEU A 157 -11.29 11.62 6.05
N ALA A 158 -11.27 11.31 7.34
CA ALA A 158 -11.12 12.30 8.41
C ALA A 158 -9.75 13.00 8.35
N ALA A 159 -8.68 12.26 8.05
CA ALA A 159 -7.34 12.84 7.89
C ALA A 159 -7.26 13.79 6.68
N GLU A 160 -7.86 13.44 5.54
CA GLU A 160 -7.97 14.34 4.39
C GLU A 160 -8.77 15.61 4.71
N GLN A 161 -9.85 15.47 5.46
CA GLN A 161 -10.64 16.62 5.90
C GLN A 161 -9.83 17.51 6.85
N TYR A 162 -9.13 16.92 7.83
CA TYR A 162 -8.27 17.68 8.75
C TYR A 162 -7.15 18.44 8.01
N MET A 163 -6.53 17.86 6.99
CA MET A 163 -5.55 18.55 6.14
C MET A 163 -6.15 19.81 5.50
N LYS A 164 -7.38 19.71 4.97
CA LYS A 164 -8.10 20.85 4.36
C LYS A 164 -8.42 21.91 5.41
N ASP A 165 -8.92 21.50 6.57
CA ASP A 165 -9.28 22.41 7.68
C ASP A 165 -8.07 23.16 8.21
N CYS A 166 -6.88 22.54 8.17
CA CYS A 166 -5.61 23.22 8.49
C CYS A 166 -5.19 24.25 7.44
N GLY A 167 -5.79 24.26 6.24
CA GLY A 167 -5.45 25.16 5.16
C GLY A 167 -4.06 24.93 4.54
N ILE A 168 -3.43 23.79 4.84
CA ILE A 168 -2.08 23.45 4.35
C ILE A 168 -2.17 22.97 2.89
N ALA A 169 -3.04 22.00 2.63
CA ALA A 169 -3.26 21.40 1.32
C ALA A 169 -4.71 20.91 1.20
N ASP A 170 -5.15 20.58 -0.01
CA ASP A 170 -6.47 20.01 -0.25
C ASP A 170 -6.41 18.55 -0.75
N THR A 171 -5.25 18.12 -1.24
CA THR A 171 -5.05 16.79 -1.81
C THR A 171 -3.66 16.27 -1.44
N MET A 172 -3.61 15.05 -0.92
CA MET A 172 -2.39 14.26 -0.83
C MET A 172 -2.40 13.20 -1.92
N LEU A 173 -1.36 13.19 -2.74
CA LEU A 173 -1.11 12.10 -3.69
C LEU A 173 -0.07 11.15 -3.10
N ILE A 174 -0.34 9.86 -3.20
CA ILE A 174 0.57 8.80 -2.76
C ILE A 174 0.73 7.73 -3.83
N LEU A 175 1.84 7.03 -3.75
CA LEU A 175 2.18 5.88 -4.59
C LEU A 175 2.88 4.86 -3.69
N PRO A 176 2.23 3.76 -3.31
CA PRO A 176 2.86 2.63 -2.63
C PRO A 176 3.52 1.69 -3.64
N GLU A 177 4.75 1.26 -3.40
CA GLU A 177 5.44 0.20 -4.14
C GLU A 177 5.13 -1.13 -3.44
N PHE A 178 4.62 -2.13 -4.17
CA PHE A 178 4.23 -3.41 -3.58
C PHE A 178 5.27 -4.47 -3.85
N GLU A 179 6.10 -4.78 -2.87
CA GLU A 179 6.97 -5.95 -2.91
C GLU A 179 6.27 -7.17 -2.28
N PHE A 180 6.39 -8.33 -2.91
CA PHE A 180 5.76 -9.58 -2.45
C PHE A 180 6.50 -10.80 -2.97
N TYR A 181 6.24 -11.94 -2.31
CA TYR A 181 6.74 -13.24 -2.77
C TYR A 181 5.63 -14.09 -3.38
N LEU A 182 5.99 -14.85 -4.42
CA LEU A 182 5.17 -15.92 -5.00
C LEU A 182 5.88 -17.26 -4.77
N PHE A 183 5.25 -18.14 -4.00
CA PHE A 183 5.74 -19.48 -3.72
C PHE A 183 4.94 -20.54 -4.49
N ASP A 184 5.63 -21.58 -4.97
CA ASP A 184 5.02 -22.77 -5.53
C ASP A 184 4.54 -23.72 -4.42
N ASN A 185 5.25 -23.74 -3.28
CA ASN A 185 4.88 -24.49 -2.11
C ASN A 185 5.08 -23.66 -0.84
N VAL A 186 4.14 -23.77 0.08
CA VAL A 186 4.24 -23.20 1.43
C VAL A 186 3.60 -24.14 2.43
N GLY A 187 4.29 -24.41 3.53
CA GLY A 187 3.77 -25.18 4.66
C GLY A 187 4.34 -24.68 5.97
N TRP A 188 3.56 -24.78 7.03
CA TRP A 188 4.03 -24.48 8.39
C TRP A 188 3.32 -25.36 9.39
N GLU A 189 3.99 -25.62 10.49
CA GLU A 189 3.44 -26.32 11.65
C GLU A 189 3.83 -25.59 12.93
N VAL A 190 2.89 -25.41 13.82
CA VAL A 190 3.11 -24.91 15.18
C VAL A 190 2.36 -25.85 16.15
N ALA A 191 3.04 -26.93 16.55
CA ALA A 191 2.55 -27.93 17.48
C ALA A 191 3.49 -27.99 18.69
N PRO A 192 3.07 -28.54 19.85
CA PRO A 192 3.89 -28.60 21.04
C PRO A 192 5.25 -29.31 20.87
N ASN A 193 5.32 -30.24 19.93
CA ASN A 193 6.51 -31.07 19.65
C ASN A 193 7.13 -30.81 18.28
N SER A 194 6.58 -29.89 17.47
CA SER A 194 7.05 -29.61 16.13
C SER A 194 6.76 -28.16 15.75
N ILE A 195 7.80 -27.41 15.39
CA ILE A 195 7.68 -26.03 14.89
C ILE A 195 8.52 -25.94 13.62
N SER A 196 7.85 -25.72 12.50
CA SER A 196 8.53 -25.61 11.21
C SER A 196 7.81 -24.65 10.27
N ALA A 197 8.54 -24.10 9.32
CA ALA A 197 8.01 -23.40 8.16
C ALA A 197 8.87 -23.75 6.95
N GLN A 198 8.24 -24.04 5.83
CA GLN A 198 8.88 -24.34 4.57
C GLN A 198 8.23 -23.54 3.45
N VAL A 199 9.06 -22.96 2.61
CA VAL A 199 8.64 -22.26 1.40
C VAL A 199 9.51 -22.72 0.25
N ASP A 200 8.94 -22.78 -0.95
CA ASP A 200 9.69 -23.09 -2.16
C ASP A 200 9.15 -22.33 -3.36
N ALA A 201 10.05 -21.94 -4.25
CA ALA A 201 9.76 -21.38 -5.55
C ALA A 201 10.67 -22.03 -6.60
N ARG A 202 10.13 -22.33 -7.78
CA ARG A 202 10.82 -23.04 -8.85
C ARG A 202 12.21 -22.51 -9.18
N GLN A 203 12.40 -21.18 -9.16
CA GLN A 203 13.66 -20.52 -9.46
C GLN A 203 14.63 -20.43 -8.26
N SER A 204 14.27 -20.93 -7.09
CA SER A 204 15.09 -20.82 -5.89
C SER A 204 16.44 -21.50 -6.05
N TYR A 205 17.51 -20.83 -5.60
CA TYR A 205 18.89 -21.32 -5.73
C TYR A 205 19.15 -22.67 -5.06
N TRP A 206 18.39 -23.02 -4.02
CA TRP A 206 18.51 -24.34 -3.36
C TRP A 206 17.96 -25.49 -4.21
N ASN A 207 17.24 -25.21 -5.30
CA ASN A 207 16.74 -26.21 -6.24
C ASN A 207 17.76 -26.58 -7.33
N SER A 208 19.00 -26.09 -7.26
CA SER A 208 20.04 -26.32 -8.27
C SER A 208 20.42 -27.79 -8.48
N ALA A 209 20.19 -28.66 -7.49
CA ALA A 209 20.43 -30.11 -7.58
C ALA A 209 19.20 -30.90 -8.04
N VAL A 210 18.03 -30.26 -8.17
CA VAL A 210 16.81 -30.90 -8.64
C VAL A 210 16.83 -30.95 -10.17
N ALA A 211 16.63 -32.11 -10.75
CA ALA A 211 16.51 -32.23 -12.20
C ALA A 211 15.28 -31.46 -12.70
N GLY A 212 15.47 -30.56 -13.65
CA GLY A 212 14.43 -29.66 -14.13
C GLY A 212 14.87 -28.91 -15.39
N ASP A 213 14.23 -27.79 -15.64
CA ASP A 213 14.40 -26.95 -16.83
C ASP A 213 15.52 -25.89 -16.73
N GLY A 214 16.27 -25.89 -15.63
CA GLY A 214 17.42 -25.00 -15.46
C GLY A 214 17.10 -23.52 -15.19
N VAL A 215 15.89 -23.19 -14.75
CA VAL A 215 15.48 -21.80 -14.46
C VAL A 215 15.91 -21.29 -13.08
N VAL A 216 16.84 -21.98 -12.43
CA VAL A 216 17.36 -21.60 -11.11
C VAL A 216 18.17 -20.30 -11.17
N VAL A 217 17.86 -19.37 -10.27
CA VAL A 217 18.52 -18.06 -10.15
C VAL A 217 19.44 -18.07 -8.94
N GLN A 218 20.63 -17.49 -9.06
CA GLN A 218 21.56 -17.37 -7.94
C GLN A 218 21.02 -16.47 -6.84
N LYS A 219 21.39 -16.72 -5.61
CA LYS A 219 21.02 -15.93 -4.43
C LYS A 219 21.21 -14.43 -4.68
N GLN A 220 20.19 -13.62 -4.41
CA GLN A 220 20.19 -12.16 -4.58
C GLN A 220 20.52 -11.67 -6.01
N LYS A 221 20.24 -12.46 -7.05
CA LYS A 221 20.49 -12.12 -8.45
C LYS A 221 19.22 -12.08 -9.32
N ASN A 222 18.05 -11.92 -8.70
CA ASN A 222 16.79 -11.93 -9.40
C ASN A 222 16.33 -10.53 -9.91
N TYR A 223 16.96 -9.44 -9.42
CA TYR A 223 16.55 -8.08 -9.79
C TYR A 223 16.58 -7.85 -11.30
N HIS A 224 15.41 -7.52 -11.87
CA HIS A 224 15.16 -7.26 -13.29
C HIS A 224 15.55 -8.42 -14.23
N ILE A 225 15.65 -9.65 -13.73
CA ILE A 225 15.96 -10.79 -14.60
C ILE A 225 14.85 -10.98 -15.65
N ALA A 226 15.26 -11.24 -16.89
CA ALA A 226 14.34 -11.38 -18.00
C ALA A 226 13.97 -12.86 -18.26
N LYS A 227 12.94 -13.10 -19.09
CA LYS A 227 12.64 -14.43 -19.62
C LYS A 227 13.86 -15.05 -20.30
N PRO A 228 14.10 -16.36 -20.19
CA PRO A 228 13.20 -17.39 -19.63
C PRO A 228 13.26 -17.53 -18.10
N PHE A 229 14.17 -16.84 -17.42
CA PHE A 229 14.39 -16.95 -15.98
C PHE A 229 13.34 -16.22 -15.14
N ASP A 230 12.68 -15.21 -15.69
CA ASP A 230 11.49 -14.60 -15.10
C ASP A 230 10.27 -15.53 -15.30
N VAL A 231 10.16 -16.52 -14.44
CA VAL A 231 9.11 -17.56 -14.52
C VAL A 231 7.71 -17.08 -14.12
N ALA A 232 7.59 -15.90 -13.50
CA ALA A 232 6.33 -15.33 -13.05
C ALA A 232 5.83 -14.16 -13.92
N TYR A 233 6.45 -13.90 -15.06
CA TYR A 233 6.10 -12.76 -15.93
C TYR A 233 4.61 -12.75 -16.31
N GLU A 234 4.06 -13.88 -16.78
CA GLU A 234 2.66 -13.97 -17.20
C GLU A 234 1.70 -13.74 -16.02
N CYS A 235 2.01 -14.34 -14.86
CA CYS A 235 1.22 -14.15 -13.64
C CYS A 235 1.14 -12.67 -13.23
N ARG A 236 2.30 -11.97 -13.19
CA ARG A 236 2.33 -10.54 -12.84
C ARG A 236 1.67 -9.68 -13.92
N SER A 237 1.85 -10.01 -15.19
CA SER A 237 1.19 -9.29 -16.29
C SER A 237 -0.33 -9.40 -16.19
N GLU A 238 -0.87 -10.57 -15.85
CA GLU A 238 -2.31 -10.76 -15.63
C GLU A 238 -2.78 -10.00 -14.38
N MET A 239 -2.00 -9.96 -13.28
CA MET A 239 -2.29 -9.10 -12.13
C MET A 239 -2.46 -7.64 -12.56
N CYS A 240 -1.53 -7.10 -13.36
CA CYS A 240 -1.60 -5.72 -13.86
C CYS A 240 -2.82 -5.49 -14.77
N MET A 241 -3.20 -6.47 -15.59
CA MET A 241 -4.42 -6.39 -16.42
C MET A 241 -5.68 -6.31 -15.54
N HIS A 242 -5.78 -7.13 -14.49
CA HIS A 242 -6.89 -7.05 -13.53
C HIS A 242 -6.91 -5.72 -12.77
N MET A 243 -5.76 -5.19 -12.36
CA MET A 243 -5.64 -3.88 -11.73
C MET A 243 -6.11 -2.76 -12.67
N ALA A 244 -5.67 -2.78 -13.94
CA ALA A 244 -6.12 -1.82 -14.94
C ALA A 244 -7.65 -1.88 -15.17
N ASN A 245 -8.24 -3.07 -15.19
CA ASN A 245 -9.69 -3.27 -15.29
C ASN A 245 -10.43 -2.77 -14.04
N ALA A 246 -9.78 -2.78 -12.87
CA ALA A 246 -10.28 -2.18 -11.64
C ALA A 246 -10.06 -0.65 -11.57
N GLY A 247 -9.53 -0.02 -12.62
CA GLY A 247 -9.24 1.40 -12.67
C GLY A 247 -7.93 1.81 -11.98
N ILE A 248 -7.11 0.85 -11.57
CA ILE A 248 -5.81 1.08 -10.93
C ILE A 248 -4.72 1.09 -12.01
N GLU A 249 -4.15 2.27 -12.26
CA GLU A 249 -3.09 2.42 -13.26
C GLU A 249 -1.74 1.96 -12.69
N ILE A 250 -1.03 1.12 -13.47
CA ILE A 250 0.27 0.56 -13.09
C ILE A 250 1.37 1.23 -13.91
N ASN A 251 2.45 1.63 -13.24
CA ASN A 251 3.67 2.14 -13.88
C ASN A 251 4.48 0.99 -14.48
N TYR A 252 4.82 0.01 -13.67
CA TYR A 252 5.62 -1.15 -14.07
C TYR A 252 5.50 -2.30 -13.06
N HIS A 253 6.03 -3.46 -13.45
CA HIS A 253 6.28 -4.59 -12.58
C HIS A 253 7.59 -5.28 -12.97
N HIS A 254 8.27 -5.87 -12.02
CA HIS A 254 9.54 -6.57 -12.26
C HIS A 254 9.83 -7.63 -11.19
N PRO A 255 10.78 -8.56 -11.46
CA PRO A 255 11.41 -9.36 -10.42
C PRO A 255 12.24 -8.50 -9.48
N GLU A 256 12.14 -8.76 -8.18
CA GLU A 256 12.92 -8.13 -7.13
C GLU A 256 14.18 -8.95 -6.74
N VAL A 257 14.99 -8.43 -5.79
CA VAL A 257 16.35 -8.93 -5.48
C VAL A 257 16.37 -10.39 -5.07
N ALA A 258 15.42 -10.87 -4.28
CA ALA A 258 15.46 -12.23 -3.77
C ALA A 258 15.13 -13.27 -4.85
N ALA A 259 16.06 -14.18 -5.05
CA ALA A 259 15.98 -15.22 -6.09
C ALA A 259 14.82 -16.21 -5.91
N SER A 260 14.26 -16.27 -4.70
CA SER A 260 13.23 -17.24 -4.33
C SER A 260 11.81 -16.73 -4.57
N GLY A 261 11.60 -15.95 -5.64
CA GLY A 261 10.27 -15.55 -6.10
C GLY A 261 9.78 -14.21 -5.56
N GLN A 262 10.65 -13.24 -5.33
CA GLN A 262 10.29 -11.88 -4.96
C GLN A 262 10.02 -11.03 -6.22
N PHE A 263 8.97 -10.22 -6.13
CA PHE A 263 8.49 -9.36 -7.22
C PHE A 263 7.99 -8.04 -6.68
N GLU A 264 7.90 -7.03 -7.56
CA GLU A 264 7.35 -5.72 -7.28
C GLU A 264 6.33 -5.32 -8.34
N ILE A 265 5.28 -4.62 -7.90
CA ILE A 265 4.31 -3.91 -8.75
C ILE A 265 4.17 -2.48 -8.22
N GLU A 266 4.36 -1.50 -9.09
CA GLU A 266 4.23 -0.08 -8.76
C GLU A 266 3.02 0.53 -9.47
N PRO A 267 1.98 1.00 -8.74
CA PRO A 267 0.89 1.79 -9.31
C PRO A 267 1.32 3.23 -9.60
N GLN A 268 0.46 4.01 -10.26
CA GLN A 268 0.65 5.44 -10.42
C GLN A 268 0.24 6.21 -9.14
N LEU A 269 0.73 7.46 -9.02
CA LEU A 269 0.27 8.38 -7.98
C LEU A 269 -1.25 8.56 -8.04
N GLY A 270 -1.91 8.38 -6.91
CA GLY A 270 -3.35 8.57 -6.74
C GLY A 270 -3.67 9.32 -5.44
N LYS A 271 -4.90 9.79 -5.29
CA LYS A 271 -5.35 10.41 -4.05
C LYS A 271 -5.31 9.42 -2.90
N MET A 272 -4.97 9.89 -1.71
CA MET A 272 -4.68 9.05 -0.56
C MET A 272 -5.82 8.07 -0.22
N SER A 273 -7.06 8.55 -0.13
CA SER A 273 -8.21 7.70 0.18
C SER A 273 -8.50 6.69 -0.94
N GLU A 274 -8.45 7.11 -2.21
CA GLU A 274 -8.62 6.24 -3.36
C GLU A 274 -7.50 5.18 -3.44
N MET A 275 -6.26 5.56 -3.09
CA MET A 275 -5.13 4.64 -3.07
C MET A 275 -5.17 3.67 -1.88
N ALA A 276 -5.78 4.06 -0.76
CA ALA A 276 -6.03 3.12 0.34
C ALA A 276 -7.01 2.01 -0.08
N ASP A 277 -8.11 2.36 -0.76
CA ASP A 277 -9.03 1.40 -1.37
C ASP A 277 -8.31 0.56 -2.44
N ALA A 278 -7.51 1.19 -3.30
CA ALA A 278 -6.71 0.51 -4.33
C ALA A 278 -5.69 -0.47 -3.73
N THR A 279 -5.04 -0.13 -2.61
CA THR A 279 -4.08 -1.03 -1.92
C THR A 279 -4.76 -2.33 -1.50
N MET A 280 -5.95 -2.26 -0.93
CA MET A 280 -6.72 -3.45 -0.58
C MET A 280 -7.07 -4.29 -1.80
N MET A 281 -7.47 -3.64 -2.90
CA MET A 281 -7.81 -4.31 -4.16
C MET A 281 -6.57 -4.91 -4.84
N ILE A 282 -5.43 -4.23 -4.84
CA ILE A 282 -4.15 -4.74 -5.36
C ILE A 282 -3.77 -6.04 -4.64
N LYS A 283 -3.81 -6.04 -3.30
CA LYS A 283 -3.53 -7.25 -2.50
C LYS A 283 -4.50 -8.38 -2.83
N TYR A 284 -5.79 -8.08 -2.96
CA TYR A 284 -6.82 -9.04 -3.35
C TYR A 284 -6.54 -9.64 -4.73
N ILE A 285 -6.23 -8.81 -5.73
CA ILE A 285 -5.91 -9.24 -7.09
C ILE A 285 -4.65 -10.11 -7.10
N ILE A 286 -3.58 -9.70 -6.40
CA ILE A 286 -2.32 -10.46 -6.34
C ILE A 286 -2.56 -11.86 -5.76
N HIS A 287 -3.27 -11.97 -4.63
CA HIS A 287 -3.56 -13.26 -4.01
C HIS A 287 -4.39 -14.17 -4.92
N ASN A 288 -5.49 -13.66 -5.49
CA ASN A 288 -6.37 -14.47 -6.33
C ASN A 288 -5.73 -14.87 -7.66
N THR A 289 -4.98 -13.96 -8.29
CA THR A 289 -4.25 -14.31 -9.52
C THR A 289 -3.16 -15.34 -9.24
N ALA A 290 -2.41 -15.20 -8.14
CA ALA A 290 -1.41 -16.20 -7.74
C ALA A 290 -2.03 -17.59 -7.59
N LEU A 291 -3.18 -17.70 -6.92
CA LEU A 291 -3.91 -18.97 -6.77
C LEU A 291 -4.32 -19.57 -8.12
N LYS A 292 -4.75 -18.74 -9.08
CA LYS A 292 -5.08 -19.18 -10.44
C LYS A 292 -3.87 -19.82 -11.16
N TYR A 293 -2.65 -19.35 -10.85
CA TYR A 293 -1.39 -19.90 -11.37
C TYR A 293 -0.81 -21.03 -10.50
N GLY A 294 -1.58 -21.56 -9.54
CA GLY A 294 -1.11 -22.61 -8.63
C GLY A 294 0.00 -22.14 -7.68
N LYS A 295 0.04 -20.83 -7.40
CA LYS A 295 1.03 -20.20 -6.50
C LYS A 295 0.35 -19.61 -5.28
N SER A 296 1.14 -19.39 -4.23
CA SER A 296 0.73 -18.63 -3.05
C SER A 296 1.48 -17.30 -3.02
N ALA A 297 0.76 -16.17 -2.90
CA ALA A 297 1.36 -14.86 -2.69
C ALA A 297 1.46 -14.53 -1.20
N THR A 298 2.51 -13.83 -0.81
CA THR A 298 2.63 -13.28 0.54
C THR A 298 3.29 -11.90 0.54
N PHE A 299 2.73 -11.01 1.36
CA PHE A 299 3.29 -9.69 1.69
C PHE A 299 4.06 -9.72 3.01
N MET A 300 4.38 -10.89 3.52
CA MET A 300 5.17 -11.05 4.74
C MET A 300 6.53 -10.34 4.57
N PRO A 301 6.90 -9.42 5.49
CA PRO A 301 8.08 -8.56 5.30
C PRO A 301 9.40 -9.33 5.23
N LYS A 302 9.51 -10.46 5.93
CA LYS A 302 10.72 -11.30 5.92
C LYS A 302 10.34 -12.79 5.97
N PRO A 303 9.91 -13.38 4.84
CA PRO A 303 9.50 -14.79 4.81
C PRO A 303 10.70 -15.76 4.76
N ILE A 304 11.87 -15.29 4.28
CA ILE A 304 13.06 -16.14 4.07
C ILE A 304 14.26 -15.56 4.82
N TYR A 305 14.93 -16.40 5.61
CA TYR A 305 16.17 -16.05 6.28
C TYR A 305 17.31 -15.84 5.26
N GLY A 306 18.03 -14.73 5.40
CA GLY A 306 19.19 -14.42 4.55
C GLY A 306 18.87 -13.98 3.12
N GLU A 307 17.58 -13.70 2.80
CA GLU A 307 17.14 -13.07 1.56
C GLU A 307 16.62 -11.64 1.82
N ALA A 308 16.38 -10.85 0.75
CA ALA A 308 15.75 -9.54 0.87
C ALA A 308 14.34 -9.66 1.47
N GLY A 309 13.93 -8.67 2.24
CA GLY A 309 12.55 -8.55 2.73
C GLY A 309 11.68 -7.75 1.76
N SER A 310 10.37 -7.82 1.96
CA SER A 310 9.37 -7.09 1.17
C SER A 310 8.90 -5.84 1.90
N GLY A 311 9.07 -4.68 1.27
CA GLY A 311 8.57 -3.38 1.71
C GLY A 311 7.27 -2.97 1.03
N MET A 312 6.77 -1.83 1.46
CA MET A 312 5.76 -1.05 0.76
C MET A 312 6.18 0.43 0.90
N HIS A 313 7.16 0.83 0.09
CA HIS A 313 7.62 2.21 0.13
C HIS A 313 6.51 3.15 -0.30
N VAL A 314 6.32 4.25 0.42
CA VAL A 314 5.23 5.19 0.14
C VAL A 314 5.81 6.50 -0.36
N HIS A 315 5.68 6.76 -1.65
CA HIS A 315 5.94 8.08 -2.23
C HIS A 315 4.78 9.02 -1.95
N MET A 316 5.07 10.30 -1.74
CA MET A 316 4.04 11.27 -1.39
C MET A 316 4.36 12.69 -1.83
N LEU A 317 3.30 13.44 -2.15
CA LEU A 317 3.33 14.87 -2.36
C LEU A 317 1.97 15.50 -2.01
N LEU A 318 1.98 16.79 -1.67
CA LEU A 318 0.78 17.57 -1.40
C LEU A 318 0.47 18.54 -2.54
N LEU A 319 -0.83 18.72 -2.80
CA LEU A 319 -1.34 19.75 -3.70
C LEU A 319 -2.26 20.72 -2.93
N LYS A 320 -2.23 21.98 -3.33
CA LYS A 320 -3.18 23.00 -2.92
C LYS A 320 -3.68 23.73 -4.16
N ASP A 321 -4.99 23.73 -4.38
CA ASP A 321 -5.61 24.29 -5.58
C ASP A 321 -4.97 23.74 -6.88
N GLY A 322 -4.62 22.44 -6.86
CA GLY A 322 -3.94 21.75 -7.96
C GLY A 322 -2.46 22.08 -8.14
N GLN A 323 -1.87 22.95 -7.30
CA GLN A 323 -0.45 23.31 -7.36
C GLN A 323 0.37 22.48 -6.36
N PRO A 324 1.60 22.04 -6.75
CA PRO A 324 2.45 21.24 -5.88
C PRO A 324 3.00 22.07 -4.70
N VAL A 325 2.69 21.65 -3.48
CA VAL A 325 3.17 22.29 -2.24
C VAL A 325 4.65 21.98 -1.99
N PHE A 326 5.13 20.82 -2.44
CA PHE A 326 6.48 20.33 -2.15
C PHE A 326 7.55 20.80 -3.14
N SER A 327 7.22 21.63 -4.12
CA SER A 327 8.15 22.05 -5.18
C SER A 327 8.69 23.45 -4.94
N ASP A 328 10.03 23.57 -4.95
CA ASP A 328 10.78 24.83 -4.94
C ASP A 328 12.08 24.63 -5.70
N ASP A 329 12.32 25.45 -6.74
CA ASP A 329 13.51 25.32 -7.61
C ASP A 329 14.81 25.65 -6.88
N ASP A 330 14.76 26.50 -5.86
CA ASP A 330 15.91 26.96 -5.09
C ASP A 330 16.15 26.11 -3.81
N GLY A 331 15.22 25.23 -3.47
CA GLY A 331 15.32 24.36 -2.28
C GLY A 331 16.28 23.19 -2.48
N TYR A 332 16.76 22.59 -1.37
CA TYR A 332 17.54 21.36 -1.41
C TYR A 332 16.75 20.26 -2.12
N ALA A 333 17.39 19.57 -3.07
CA ALA A 333 16.77 18.58 -3.95
C ALA A 333 15.50 19.11 -4.67
N HIS A 334 15.40 20.42 -4.88
CA HIS A 334 14.25 21.14 -5.45
C HIS A 334 12.94 20.95 -4.65
N LEU A 335 13.05 20.73 -3.35
CA LEU A 335 11.91 20.63 -2.44
C LEU A 335 11.73 21.94 -1.63
N SER A 336 10.46 22.25 -1.36
CA SER A 336 10.06 23.42 -0.56
C SER A 336 10.36 23.23 0.93
N ARG A 337 10.25 24.31 1.69
CA ARG A 337 10.31 24.26 3.16
C ARG A 337 9.21 23.40 3.75
N GLU A 338 8.01 23.46 3.19
CA GLU A 338 6.86 22.65 3.59
C GLU A 338 7.17 21.16 3.42
N ALA A 339 7.84 20.77 2.33
CA ALA A 339 8.30 19.39 2.14
C ALA A 339 9.31 18.97 3.21
N HIS A 340 10.28 19.83 3.54
CA HIS A 340 11.24 19.55 4.62
C HIS A 340 10.57 19.46 5.98
N TYR A 341 9.63 20.35 6.29
CA TYR A 341 8.88 20.29 7.55
C TYR A 341 8.00 19.03 7.61
N PHE A 342 7.39 18.62 6.50
CA PHE A 342 6.65 17.36 6.43
C PHE A 342 7.57 16.17 6.72
N MET A 343 8.75 16.10 6.07
CA MET A 343 9.77 15.09 6.38
C MET A 343 10.21 15.14 7.84
N GLY A 344 10.39 16.34 8.39
CA GLY A 344 10.72 16.55 9.81
C GLY A 344 9.68 15.97 10.76
N GLY A 345 8.40 16.12 10.43
CA GLY A 345 7.31 15.49 11.18
C GLY A 345 7.35 13.97 11.11
N LEU A 346 7.56 13.41 9.90
CA LEU A 346 7.72 11.96 9.74
C LEU A 346 8.89 11.40 10.56
N LEU A 347 10.04 12.05 10.52
CA LEU A 347 11.25 11.61 11.23
C LEU A 347 11.12 11.76 12.75
N LYS A 348 10.46 12.83 13.24
CA LYS A 348 10.14 13.02 14.67
C LYS A 348 9.31 11.87 15.21
N HIS A 349 8.28 11.47 14.47
CA HIS A 349 7.30 10.48 14.89
C HIS A 349 7.59 9.07 14.38
N VAL A 350 8.72 8.83 13.70
CA VAL A 350 8.97 7.55 12.99
C VAL A 350 8.90 6.33 13.90
N HIS A 351 9.32 6.44 15.18
CA HIS A 351 9.26 5.33 16.13
C HIS A 351 7.81 4.93 16.44
N SER A 352 6.94 5.89 16.69
CA SER A 352 5.51 5.64 16.91
C SER A 352 4.80 5.25 15.61
N LEU A 353 5.16 5.85 14.47
CA LEU A 353 4.66 5.49 13.15
C LEU A 353 4.93 4.01 12.82
N CYS A 354 6.10 3.45 13.20
CA CYS A 354 6.43 2.06 12.97
C CYS A 354 5.39 1.08 13.55
N ALA A 355 4.68 1.43 14.60
CA ALA A 355 3.59 0.59 15.12
C ALA A 355 2.43 0.44 14.12
N LEU A 356 2.18 1.45 13.27
CA LEU A 356 1.10 1.46 12.28
C LEU A 356 1.60 1.11 10.87
N THR A 357 2.84 1.43 10.54
CA THR A 357 3.43 1.16 9.21
C THR A 357 4.12 -0.21 9.12
N ASN A 358 4.51 -0.79 10.27
CA ASN A 358 5.23 -2.06 10.43
C ASN A 358 4.60 -2.90 11.55
N PRO A 359 3.30 -3.25 11.48
CA PRO A 359 2.52 -3.71 12.63
C PRO A 359 2.66 -5.21 12.93
N SER A 360 3.69 -5.87 12.45
CA SER A 360 3.95 -7.29 12.71
C SER A 360 5.30 -7.52 13.36
N THR A 361 5.45 -8.58 14.16
CA THR A 361 6.75 -9.00 14.71
C THR A 361 7.73 -9.37 13.59
N ASN A 362 7.23 -9.77 12.43
CA ASN A 362 8.04 -10.07 11.26
C ASN A 362 8.56 -8.82 10.54
N SER A 363 7.88 -7.66 10.65
CA SER A 363 8.32 -6.39 10.09
C SER A 363 9.74 -6.02 10.52
N PHE A 364 10.07 -6.23 11.78
CA PHE A 364 11.38 -5.89 12.36
C PHE A 364 12.49 -6.89 12.00
N LYS A 365 12.14 -8.05 11.41
CA LYS A 365 13.11 -8.97 10.78
C LYS A 365 13.52 -8.48 9.39
N ARG A 366 12.72 -7.62 8.74
CA ARG A 366 13.08 -6.92 7.49
C ARG A 366 13.97 -5.72 7.78
N LEU A 367 13.67 -4.92 8.80
CA LEU A 367 14.37 -3.67 9.15
C LEU A 367 15.73 -3.95 9.78
N VAL A 368 16.60 -4.63 9.04
CA VAL A 368 17.96 -5.01 9.46
C VAL A 368 18.97 -4.59 8.39
N PRO A 369 20.24 -4.28 8.79
CA PRO A 369 21.28 -3.89 7.83
C PRO A 369 21.59 -4.97 6.78
N GLY A 370 21.98 -4.53 5.57
CA GLY A 370 22.54 -5.42 4.54
C GLY A 370 21.55 -5.96 3.51
N PHE A 371 20.26 -5.53 3.55
CA PHE A 371 19.20 -5.97 2.63
C PHE A 371 18.41 -4.82 2.00
N GLU A 372 19.03 -3.66 1.81
CA GLU A 372 18.43 -2.42 1.27
C GLU A 372 17.22 -1.88 2.08
N ALA A 373 16.97 -2.44 3.27
CA ALA A 373 15.97 -1.92 4.18
C ALA A 373 16.50 -0.70 4.94
N PRO A 374 15.67 0.32 5.19
CA PRO A 374 16.09 1.49 5.97
C PRO A 374 16.24 1.10 7.44
N VAL A 375 17.33 1.55 8.05
CA VAL A 375 17.58 1.32 9.47
C VAL A 375 17.93 2.60 10.23
N THR A 376 18.22 3.69 9.52
CA THR A 376 18.67 4.96 10.09
C THR A 376 17.62 6.03 9.91
N VAL A 377 17.23 6.66 11.01
CA VAL A 377 16.32 7.82 11.01
C VAL A 377 17.00 8.99 10.32
N GLY A 378 16.47 9.40 9.18
CA GLY A 378 17.00 10.52 8.43
C GLY A 378 16.54 10.50 6.97
N TYR A 379 16.98 11.52 6.23
CA TYR A 379 16.66 11.67 4.82
C TYR A 379 17.92 11.84 3.96
N ALA A 380 17.81 11.47 2.70
CA ALA A 380 18.89 11.58 1.73
C ALA A 380 18.38 11.64 0.29
N THR A 381 19.21 12.21 -0.61
CA THR A 381 19.00 12.12 -2.05
C THR A 381 19.59 10.80 -2.56
N SER A 382 18.76 9.98 -3.21
CA SER A 382 19.18 8.70 -3.84
C SER A 382 19.77 7.62 -2.93
N ASN A 383 19.95 7.86 -1.64
CA ASN A 383 20.50 6.89 -0.69
C ASN A 383 19.39 6.00 -0.12
N ARG A 384 19.50 4.68 -0.29
CA ARG A 384 18.51 3.68 0.12
C ARG A 384 18.62 3.23 1.58
N SER A 385 19.66 3.65 2.33
CA SER A 385 19.83 3.31 3.76
C SER A 385 19.08 4.24 4.70
N ALA A 386 18.66 5.41 4.25
CA ALA A 386 17.85 6.37 5.00
C ALA A 386 16.35 6.01 4.98
N VAL A 387 15.65 6.35 6.04
CA VAL A 387 14.18 6.15 6.15
C VAL A 387 13.42 6.94 5.10
N ILE A 388 13.85 8.16 4.79
CA ILE A 388 13.28 8.98 3.73
C ILE A 388 14.30 9.13 2.60
N ARG A 389 13.86 8.80 1.37
CA ARG A 389 14.65 8.99 0.15
C ARG A 389 13.95 9.99 -0.77
N ILE A 390 14.73 10.92 -1.33
CA ILE A 390 14.28 11.85 -2.36
C ILE A 390 14.73 11.29 -3.72
N PRO A 391 13.81 10.85 -4.59
CA PRO A 391 14.17 10.26 -5.88
C PRO A 391 14.67 11.35 -6.86
N ALA A 392 15.93 11.28 -7.26
CA ALA A 392 16.57 12.26 -8.14
C ALA A 392 15.96 12.33 -9.55
N TYR A 393 15.20 11.32 -9.97
CA TYR A 393 14.53 11.29 -11.28
C TYR A 393 13.20 12.07 -11.31
N ALA A 394 12.63 12.42 -10.16
CA ALA A 394 11.35 13.13 -10.05
C ALA A 394 11.53 14.65 -10.23
N LYS A 395 12.02 15.11 -11.39
CA LYS A 395 12.48 16.50 -11.64
C LYS A 395 11.36 17.50 -11.92
N ALA A 396 10.26 17.07 -12.56
CA ALA A 396 9.16 17.98 -12.90
C ALA A 396 8.47 18.48 -11.62
N PRO A 397 8.11 19.76 -11.49
CA PRO A 397 7.52 20.34 -10.29
C PRO A 397 6.33 19.55 -9.74
N ASN A 398 5.44 19.10 -10.61
CA ASN A 398 4.26 18.29 -10.26
C ASN A 398 4.57 16.80 -9.96
N LYS A 399 5.85 16.39 -10.03
CA LYS A 399 6.33 15.04 -9.73
C LYS A 399 7.31 15.02 -8.55
N ARG A 400 7.76 16.19 -8.08
CA ARG A 400 8.70 16.30 -6.95
C ARG A 400 8.06 15.74 -5.69
N ARG A 401 8.72 14.76 -5.11
CA ARG A 401 8.23 13.97 -3.99
C ARG A 401 9.37 13.33 -3.24
N PHE A 402 9.08 12.77 -2.12
CA PHE A 402 9.98 11.85 -1.39
C PHE A 402 9.23 10.56 -1.05
N GLU A 403 9.98 9.55 -0.67
CA GLU A 403 9.45 8.26 -0.26
C GLU A 403 9.79 7.94 1.18
N LEU A 404 8.83 7.42 1.93
CA LEU A 404 9.01 6.79 3.24
C LEU A 404 9.23 5.28 3.01
N ARG A 405 10.39 4.75 3.44
CA ARG A 405 10.86 3.42 3.04
C ARG A 405 10.64 2.32 4.07
N ASN A 406 10.35 2.67 5.34
CA ASN A 406 10.12 1.67 6.37
C ASN A 406 8.80 0.90 6.25
N PRO A 407 7.68 1.41 5.73
CA PRO A 407 6.42 0.68 5.71
C PRO A 407 6.52 -0.67 5.01
N ASP A 408 5.67 -1.61 5.41
CA ASP A 408 5.46 -2.88 4.73
C ASP A 408 3.96 -3.18 4.57
N ALA A 409 3.62 -4.05 3.62
CA ALA A 409 2.24 -4.29 3.24
C ALA A 409 1.45 -5.17 4.21
N THR A 410 1.99 -5.50 5.40
CA THR A 410 1.19 -6.07 6.51
C THR A 410 0.39 -5.01 7.25
N CYS A 411 0.65 -3.73 7.00
CA CYS A 411 -0.11 -2.65 7.61
C CYS A 411 -1.56 -2.60 7.10
N ASN A 412 -2.42 -2.01 7.93
CA ASN A 412 -3.72 -1.52 7.46
C ASN A 412 -3.46 -0.24 6.65
N PRO A 413 -3.71 -0.22 5.33
CA PRO A 413 -3.32 0.91 4.48
C PRO A 413 -4.02 2.22 4.88
N TYR A 414 -5.25 2.15 5.34
CA TYR A 414 -5.98 3.34 5.79
C TYR A 414 -5.33 3.96 7.02
N PHE A 415 -4.94 3.15 8.00
CA PHE A 415 -4.23 3.65 9.18
C PHE A 415 -2.83 4.14 8.83
N CYS A 416 -2.11 3.38 8.01
CA CYS A 416 -0.76 3.72 7.57
C CYS A 416 -0.73 5.09 6.89
N TYR A 417 -1.57 5.29 5.88
CA TYR A 417 -1.55 6.53 5.09
C TYR A 417 -2.08 7.72 5.87
N ALA A 418 -3.14 7.54 6.67
CA ALA A 418 -3.62 8.58 7.57
C ALA A 418 -2.56 8.99 8.60
N ALA A 419 -1.85 8.03 9.21
CA ALA A 419 -0.81 8.33 10.19
C ALA A 419 0.39 9.06 9.56
N ILE A 420 0.80 8.68 8.35
CA ILE A 420 1.82 9.38 7.57
C ILE A 420 1.40 10.84 7.32
N LEU A 421 0.17 11.09 6.88
CA LEU A 421 -0.34 12.44 6.67
C LEU A 421 -0.34 13.23 7.98
N MET A 422 -0.85 12.65 9.07
CA MET A 422 -0.94 13.34 10.38
C MET A 422 0.43 13.72 10.94
N ALA A 423 1.42 12.84 10.83
CA ALA A 423 2.80 13.12 11.23
C ALA A 423 3.42 14.25 10.40
N GLY A 424 3.21 14.22 9.08
CA GLY A 424 3.70 15.27 8.19
C GLY A 424 3.04 16.64 8.46
N LEU A 425 1.73 16.65 8.72
CA LEU A 425 1.01 17.89 9.09
C LEU A 425 1.50 18.46 10.42
N ASP A 426 1.82 17.60 11.42
CA ASP A 426 2.46 18.05 12.67
C ASP A 426 3.80 18.73 12.37
N GLY A 427 4.59 18.14 11.47
CA GLY A 427 5.86 18.71 11.04
C GLY A 427 5.72 20.10 10.41
N ILE A 428 4.76 20.30 9.50
CA ILE A 428 4.51 21.60 8.87
C ILE A 428 4.01 22.62 9.91
N LYS A 429 3.05 22.24 10.74
CA LYS A 429 2.46 23.14 11.77
C LYS A 429 3.48 23.62 12.78
N ASN A 430 4.38 22.74 13.20
CA ASN A 430 5.41 23.02 14.19
C ASN A 430 6.75 23.43 13.57
N LYS A 431 6.84 23.53 12.22
CA LYS A 431 8.05 23.88 11.47
C LYS A 431 9.26 23.04 11.87
N ILE A 432 9.07 21.72 11.91
CA ILE A 432 10.12 20.79 12.33
C ILE A 432 11.09 20.60 11.16
N ASP A 433 12.24 21.27 11.24
CA ASP A 433 13.27 21.18 10.22
C ASP A 433 14.16 19.93 10.47
N PRO A 434 14.20 18.96 9.55
CA PRO A 434 14.99 17.74 9.74
C PRO A 434 16.50 18.02 9.74
N HIS A 435 16.98 19.07 9.09
CA HIS A 435 18.38 19.46 9.08
C HIS A 435 18.81 20.04 10.43
N GLU A 436 18.02 20.94 11.01
CA GLU A 436 18.28 21.50 12.34
C GLU A 436 18.26 20.44 13.45
N ASN A 437 17.48 19.38 13.26
CA ASN A 437 17.42 18.24 14.18
C ASN A 437 18.51 17.17 13.92
N GLY A 438 19.40 17.39 12.95
CA GLY A 438 20.52 16.48 12.68
C GLY A 438 20.12 15.16 12.00
N TRP A 439 18.95 15.12 11.32
CA TRP A 439 18.47 13.94 10.61
C TRP A 439 18.85 13.90 9.12
N GLY A 440 19.94 14.57 8.74
CA GLY A 440 20.45 14.62 7.38
C GLY A 440 20.57 16.03 6.79
N PRO A 441 20.81 16.16 5.46
CA PRO A 441 20.81 15.08 4.46
C PRO A 441 22.02 14.14 4.59
N TYR A 442 21.79 12.83 4.49
CA TYR A 442 22.84 11.81 4.53
C TYR A 442 23.22 11.36 3.12
N ASP A 443 23.86 12.24 2.35
CA ASP A 443 24.26 11.97 0.95
C ASP A 443 25.57 11.15 0.87
N CYS A 444 25.75 10.22 1.80
CA CYS A 444 26.87 9.29 1.87
C CYS A 444 26.38 7.88 2.20
N ASN A 445 27.22 6.89 1.98
CA ASN A 445 26.88 5.52 2.38
C ASN A 445 27.03 5.34 3.90
N LEU A 446 25.91 5.34 4.61
CA LEU A 446 25.85 5.23 6.07
C LEU A 446 26.50 3.94 6.61
N TYR A 447 26.55 2.86 5.83
CA TYR A 447 27.22 1.62 6.24
C TYR A 447 28.74 1.76 6.32
N HIS A 448 29.33 2.73 5.63
CA HIS A 448 30.77 2.97 5.58
C HIS A 448 31.25 4.09 6.49
N LEU A 449 30.36 4.70 7.28
CA LEU A 449 30.73 5.68 8.28
C LEU A 449 31.63 5.07 9.37
N PRO A 450 32.56 5.86 9.96
CA PRO A 450 33.27 5.47 11.17
C PRO A 450 32.31 5.12 12.31
N GLU A 451 32.67 4.17 13.16
CA GLU A 451 31.81 3.71 14.26
C GLU A 451 31.39 4.83 15.21
N GLU A 452 32.25 5.83 15.44
CA GLU A 452 31.95 7.03 16.25
C GLU A 452 30.85 7.89 15.64
N GLU A 453 30.74 7.94 14.32
CA GLU A 453 29.68 8.66 13.61
C GLU A 453 28.40 7.83 13.54
N LYS A 454 28.52 6.50 13.29
CA LYS A 454 27.36 5.59 13.35
C LYS A 454 26.68 5.60 14.71
N ALA A 455 27.46 5.68 15.80
CA ALA A 455 26.93 5.72 17.17
C ALA A 455 26.07 6.99 17.47
N LYS A 456 26.17 8.02 16.64
CA LYS A 456 25.35 9.24 16.74
C LYS A 456 24.05 9.16 15.96
N LEU A 457 23.95 8.19 15.04
CA LEU A 457 22.76 8.00 14.23
C LEU A 457 21.65 7.34 15.04
N GLN A 458 20.46 7.88 14.93
CA GLN A 458 19.27 7.28 15.51
C GLN A 458 18.80 6.12 14.64
N GLY A 459 18.59 4.94 15.21
CA GLY A 459 18.02 3.79 14.53
C GLY A 459 16.50 3.75 14.60
N LEU A 460 15.87 2.96 13.74
CA LEU A 460 14.46 2.57 13.86
C LEU A 460 14.26 1.61 15.05
N PRO A 461 13.02 1.44 15.57
CA PRO A 461 12.72 0.38 16.52
C PRO A 461 13.19 -0.98 16.02
N THR A 462 13.68 -1.82 16.91
CA THR A 462 14.17 -3.16 16.61
C THR A 462 13.14 -4.26 16.84
N SER A 463 12.00 -3.88 17.42
CA SER A 463 10.86 -4.79 17.69
C SER A 463 9.53 -4.06 17.63
N LEU A 464 8.46 -4.82 17.42
CA LEU A 464 7.10 -4.28 17.48
C LEU A 464 6.80 -3.71 18.89
N ASP A 465 7.31 -4.34 19.95
CA ASP A 465 7.08 -3.87 21.31
C ASP A 465 7.70 -2.49 21.57
N GLU A 466 8.91 -2.23 21.04
CA GLU A 466 9.52 -0.89 21.06
C GLU A 466 8.68 0.14 20.30
N ALA A 467 8.17 -0.20 19.12
CA ALA A 467 7.30 0.69 18.35
C ALA A 467 5.98 0.96 19.07
N LEU A 468 5.39 -0.03 19.74
CA LEU A 468 4.17 0.13 20.54
C LEU A 468 4.42 1.00 21.78
N ASN A 469 5.59 0.89 22.44
CA ASN A 469 5.97 1.78 23.53
C ASN A 469 6.12 3.22 23.05
N ALA A 470 6.70 3.42 21.86
CA ALA A 470 6.78 4.74 21.25
C ALA A 470 5.39 5.29 20.90
N LEU A 471 4.48 4.47 20.35
CA LEU A 471 3.11 4.88 20.04
C LEU A 471 2.33 5.24 21.30
N GLU A 472 2.52 4.53 22.40
CA GLU A 472 1.87 4.86 23.68
C GLU A 472 2.33 6.21 24.22
N ALA A 473 3.61 6.56 24.03
CA ALA A 473 4.21 7.79 24.51
C ALA A 473 4.01 8.99 23.54
N ASP A 474 3.83 8.74 22.25
CA ASP A 474 3.82 9.74 21.18
C ASP A 474 2.70 9.42 20.17
N HIS A 475 1.47 9.82 20.47
CA HIS A 475 0.31 9.66 19.60
C HIS A 475 -0.60 10.89 19.51
N GLU A 476 -0.25 11.99 20.15
CA GLU A 476 -1.04 13.22 20.14
C GLU A 476 -1.23 13.76 18.71
N TYR A 477 -0.23 13.60 17.85
CA TYR A 477 -0.33 13.99 16.45
C TYR A 477 -1.42 13.20 15.69
N LEU A 478 -1.67 11.95 16.06
CA LEU A 478 -2.72 11.10 15.45
C LEU A 478 -4.11 11.53 15.87
N THR A 479 -4.27 11.95 17.12
CA THR A 479 -5.57 12.33 17.69
C THR A 479 -5.96 13.77 17.36
N ALA A 480 -5.05 14.56 16.79
CA ALA A 480 -5.32 15.93 16.38
C ALA A 480 -6.53 15.98 15.43
N GLY A 481 -7.44 16.94 15.68
CA GLY A 481 -8.69 17.06 14.91
C GLY A 481 -9.67 15.89 15.08
N GLY A 482 -9.43 14.96 16.01
CA GLY A 482 -10.26 13.78 16.24
C GLY A 482 -10.11 12.70 15.17
N VAL A 483 -9.01 12.70 14.39
CA VAL A 483 -8.78 11.78 13.26
C VAL A 483 -8.68 10.34 13.75
N PHE A 484 -7.75 10.06 14.68
CA PHE A 484 -7.68 8.75 15.34
C PHE A 484 -8.31 8.84 16.72
N PRO A 485 -9.37 8.06 17.01
CA PRO A 485 -9.90 7.99 18.38
C PRO A 485 -8.89 7.37 19.35
N GLU A 486 -8.75 7.97 20.51
CA GLU A 486 -7.90 7.46 21.63
C GLU A 486 -8.18 5.99 21.95
N GLU A 487 -9.44 5.60 21.95
CA GLU A 487 -9.87 4.23 22.24
C GLU A 487 -9.34 3.24 21.20
N LEU A 488 -9.31 3.64 19.91
CA LEU A 488 -8.75 2.81 18.85
C LEU A 488 -7.26 2.57 19.08
N ILE A 489 -6.50 3.63 19.38
CA ILE A 489 -5.05 3.53 19.63
C ILE A 489 -4.78 2.60 20.81
N LYS A 490 -5.51 2.76 21.93
CA LYS A 490 -5.38 1.90 23.11
C LYS A 490 -5.69 0.43 22.80
N ASN A 491 -6.77 0.17 22.07
CA ASN A 491 -7.16 -1.18 21.68
C ASN A 491 -6.14 -1.81 20.71
N PHE A 492 -5.64 -1.04 19.76
CA PHE A 492 -4.59 -1.46 18.83
C PHE A 492 -3.32 -1.86 19.58
N ILE A 493 -2.80 -1.00 20.47
CA ILE A 493 -1.62 -1.28 21.30
C ILE A 493 -1.84 -2.56 22.12
N LYS A 494 -2.97 -2.69 22.79
CA LYS A 494 -3.29 -3.89 23.59
C LYS A 494 -3.25 -5.15 22.73
N THR A 495 -3.96 -5.15 21.60
CA THR A 495 -4.05 -6.32 20.70
C THR A 495 -2.67 -6.71 20.16
N LYS A 496 -1.86 -5.72 19.76
CA LYS A 496 -0.52 -5.97 19.22
C LYS A 496 0.47 -6.41 20.29
N ARG A 497 0.36 -5.95 21.52
CA ARG A 497 1.16 -6.48 22.65
C ARG A 497 0.80 -7.94 23.00
N ASP A 498 -0.48 -8.32 22.89
CA ASP A 498 -0.88 -9.70 23.05
C ASP A 498 -0.30 -10.60 21.95
N GLU A 499 -0.22 -10.08 20.70
CA GLU A 499 0.47 -10.75 19.59
C GLU A 499 1.97 -10.91 19.88
N CYS A 500 2.67 -9.84 20.31
CA CYS A 500 4.09 -9.90 20.68
C CYS A 500 4.36 -10.97 21.74
N ARG A 501 3.57 -10.98 22.82
CA ARG A 501 3.70 -11.97 23.90
C ARG A 501 3.51 -13.40 23.41
N ARG A 502 2.49 -13.63 22.57
CA ARG A 502 2.22 -14.96 22.00
C ARG A 502 3.39 -15.41 21.11
N MET A 503 3.91 -14.53 20.24
CA MET A 503 5.03 -14.86 19.35
C MET A 503 6.33 -15.11 20.12
N ALA A 504 6.61 -14.32 21.16
CA ALA A 504 7.80 -14.46 21.99
C ALA A 504 7.79 -15.74 22.85
N ALA A 505 6.62 -16.32 23.11
CA ALA A 505 6.49 -17.57 23.88
C ALA A 505 6.74 -18.85 23.04
N ILE A 506 6.86 -18.72 21.70
CA ILE A 506 7.07 -19.86 20.79
C ILE A 506 8.57 -20.02 20.58
N PRO A 507 9.19 -21.17 20.99
CA PRO A 507 10.61 -21.42 20.75
C PRO A 507 10.92 -21.40 19.24
N HIS A 508 12.01 -20.73 18.86
CA HIS A 508 12.44 -20.70 17.47
C HIS A 508 13.41 -21.87 17.18
N PRO A 509 13.32 -22.58 16.02
CA PRO A 509 14.24 -23.67 15.70
C PRO A 509 15.74 -23.32 15.82
N ALA A 510 16.12 -22.07 15.51
CA ALA A 510 17.51 -21.61 15.69
C ALA A 510 17.97 -21.56 17.16
N GLU A 511 17.06 -21.49 18.12
CA GLU A 511 17.41 -21.56 19.56
C GLU A 511 17.89 -22.96 19.94
N PHE A 512 17.36 -24.01 19.31
CA PHE A 512 17.84 -25.38 19.48
C PHE A 512 19.26 -25.54 18.95
N GLU A 513 19.56 -24.97 17.77
CA GLU A 513 20.93 -24.97 17.23
C GLU A 513 21.89 -24.26 18.17
N GLN A 514 21.50 -23.12 18.76
CA GLN A 514 22.36 -22.28 19.58
C GLN A 514 22.51 -22.78 21.03
N TYR A 515 21.45 -23.31 21.65
CA TYR A 515 21.35 -23.46 23.09
C TYR A 515 21.08 -24.89 23.57
N TYR A 516 20.75 -25.86 22.70
CA TYR A 516 20.27 -27.17 23.11
C TYR A 516 21.28 -27.95 24.00
N ASN A 517 22.56 -27.73 23.78
CA ASN A 517 23.65 -28.45 24.50
C ASN A 517 24.37 -27.57 25.54
N LEU A 518 23.80 -26.42 25.93
CA LEU A 518 24.39 -25.59 26.99
C LEU A 518 24.09 -26.15 28.39
#